data_f1b93602df79b24019d0e6cd46b0cf88
#
_entry.id   f1b93602df79b24019d0e6cd46b0cf88
#
_cell.length_a   1.000
_cell.length_b   1.000
_cell.length_c   1.000
_cell.angle_alpha   90.00
_cell.angle_beta   90.00
_cell.angle_gamma   90.00
#
_symmetry.space_group_name_H-M   'P 1'
#
loop_
_entity.id
_entity.type
_entity.pdbx_description
1 polymer ?
#
loop_
_entity_poly.entity_id
_entity_poly.type
_entity_poly.pdbx_seq_one_letter_code
_entity_poly.pdbx_strand_id
1 'polypeptide(L)'
;FGYILPATFLTQMAAARFPGSLFAQFVWPVFGGAAVLGIVIGILTRHRLTTQTRLAITLWIQALGVLSAEVVPGVAGLALGALLTGGGFLCVVQLALQHGRELAPRHARYMAGLLTTGYAIGQLVGPMLSALSTAMTHRLEPVLYVAVAALLVAGALVVNTPARRLAQKTAMR
;
A
#
# COMPACT_ATOMS: atom_id res chain seq x y z
N PHE A 1 -0.77 6.96 1.23
CA PHE A 1 -1.64 7.47 0.18
C PHE A 1 -2.20 6.33 -0.70
N GLY A 2 -1.38 5.65 -1.49
CA GLY A 2 -1.82 4.75 -2.56
C GLY A 2 -2.76 3.60 -2.16
N TYR A 3 -2.68 3.05 -0.96
CA TYR A 3 -3.54 1.96 -0.52
C TYR A 3 -4.80 2.44 0.22
N ILE A 4 -4.80 3.65 0.79
CA ILE A 4 -5.95 4.14 1.56
C ILE A 4 -7.19 4.32 0.69
N LEU A 5 -6.97 4.69 -0.57
CA LEU A 5 -8.02 4.85 -1.55
C LEU A 5 -8.81 3.55 -1.76
N PRO A 6 -8.18 2.43 -2.16
CA PRO A 6 -8.93 1.18 -2.30
C PRO A 6 -9.46 0.68 -0.95
N ALA A 7 -8.74 0.83 0.15
CA ALA A 7 -9.22 0.43 1.47
C ALA A 7 -10.50 1.17 1.87
N THR A 8 -10.58 2.48 1.61
CA THR A 8 -11.74 3.29 1.96
C THR A 8 -12.91 3.06 1.00
N PHE A 9 -12.63 2.96 -0.31
CA PHE A 9 -13.68 2.93 -1.33
C PHE A 9 -14.06 1.52 -1.79
N LEU A 10 -13.29 0.48 -1.44
CA LEU A 10 -13.55 -0.88 -1.87
C LEU A 10 -14.96 -1.35 -1.46
N THR A 11 -15.37 -1.01 -0.24
CA THR A 11 -16.73 -1.33 0.25
C THR A 11 -17.79 -0.52 -0.48
N GLN A 12 -17.53 0.76 -0.73
CA GLN A 12 -18.45 1.62 -1.47
C GLN A 12 -18.57 1.15 -2.93
N MET A 13 -17.47 0.79 -3.56
CA MET A 13 -17.46 0.23 -4.93
C MET A 13 -18.22 -1.10 -4.98
N ALA A 14 -18.02 -1.97 -3.98
CA ALA A 14 -18.74 -3.24 -3.90
C ALA A 14 -20.25 -3.02 -3.71
N ALA A 15 -20.64 -2.11 -2.83
CA ALA A 15 -22.05 -1.78 -2.60
C ALA A 15 -22.70 -1.11 -3.82
N ALA A 16 -21.99 -0.23 -4.52
CA ALA A 16 -22.49 0.45 -5.70
C ALA A 16 -22.60 -0.48 -6.93
N ARG A 17 -21.60 -1.35 -7.14
CA ARG A 17 -21.56 -2.27 -8.30
C ARG A 17 -22.41 -3.55 -8.07
N PHE A 18 -22.58 -3.97 -6.81
CA PHE A 18 -23.26 -5.21 -6.44
C PHE A 18 -24.18 -5.00 -5.22
N PRO A 19 -25.23 -4.17 -5.34
CA PRO A 19 -26.13 -3.87 -4.22
C PRO A 19 -26.80 -5.14 -3.70
N GLY A 20 -26.77 -5.33 -2.36
CA GLY A 20 -27.39 -6.49 -1.70
C GLY A 20 -26.62 -7.82 -1.83
N SER A 21 -25.45 -7.83 -2.47
CA SER A 21 -24.66 -9.05 -2.60
C SER A 21 -23.95 -9.41 -1.28
N LEU A 22 -23.83 -10.71 -1.00
CA LEU A 22 -23.02 -11.22 0.10
C LEU A 22 -21.55 -10.74 -0.03
N PHE A 23 -21.05 -10.57 -1.24
CA PHE A 23 -19.69 -10.10 -1.49
C PHE A 23 -19.45 -8.70 -0.89
N ALA A 24 -20.40 -7.77 -1.01
CA ALA A 24 -20.28 -6.43 -0.43
C ALA A 24 -20.12 -6.47 1.10
N GLN A 25 -20.74 -7.44 1.77
CA GLN A 25 -20.64 -7.64 3.21
C GLN A 25 -19.29 -8.26 3.61
N PHE A 26 -18.71 -9.12 2.77
CA PHE A 26 -17.47 -9.85 3.06
C PHE A 26 -16.18 -9.18 2.58
N VAL A 27 -16.24 -8.03 1.90
CA VAL A 27 -15.06 -7.30 1.42
C VAL A 27 -14.08 -6.98 2.56
N TRP A 28 -14.58 -6.47 3.69
CA TRP A 28 -13.75 -6.16 4.85
C TRP A 28 -13.13 -7.39 5.52
N PRO A 29 -13.87 -8.46 5.81
CA PRO A 29 -13.30 -9.74 6.26
C PRO A 29 -12.22 -10.28 5.32
N VAL A 30 -12.44 -10.22 4.01
CA VAL A 30 -11.45 -10.67 3.00
C VAL A 30 -10.19 -9.79 3.04
N PHE A 31 -10.35 -8.47 3.07
CA PHE A 31 -9.24 -7.52 3.21
C PHE A 31 -8.44 -7.77 4.50
N GLY A 32 -9.13 -7.92 5.64
CA GLY A 32 -8.49 -8.18 6.93
C GLY A 32 -7.80 -9.54 6.99
N GLY A 33 -8.42 -10.59 6.48
CA GLY A 33 -7.82 -11.92 6.35
C GLY A 33 -6.59 -11.91 5.47
N ALA A 34 -6.63 -11.21 4.34
CA ALA A 34 -5.48 -11.00 3.47
C ALA A 34 -4.34 -10.26 4.19
N ALA A 35 -4.64 -9.28 5.04
CA ALA A 35 -3.62 -8.58 5.82
C ALA A 35 -2.87 -9.51 6.78
N VAL A 36 -3.59 -10.42 7.44
CA VAL A 36 -2.97 -11.46 8.29
C VAL A 36 -2.08 -12.39 7.47
N LEU A 37 -2.58 -12.89 6.34
CA LEU A 37 -1.80 -13.75 5.44
C LEU A 37 -0.55 -13.02 4.91
N GLY A 38 -0.65 -11.75 4.58
CA GLY A 38 0.47 -10.93 4.16
C GLY A 38 1.58 -10.87 5.21
N ILE A 39 1.23 -10.66 6.47
CA ILE A 39 2.20 -10.68 7.58
C ILE A 39 2.88 -12.05 7.70
N VAL A 40 2.13 -13.15 7.64
CA VAL A 40 2.68 -14.51 7.70
C VAL A 40 3.67 -14.74 6.55
N ILE A 41 3.29 -14.42 5.31
CA ILE A 41 4.19 -14.51 4.14
C ILE A 41 5.41 -13.62 4.35
N GLY A 42 5.20 -12.42 4.88
CA GLY A 42 6.26 -11.48 5.24
C GLY A 42 7.28 -12.09 6.22
N ILE A 43 6.83 -12.80 7.25
CA ILE A 43 7.70 -13.50 8.21
C ILE A 43 8.46 -14.64 7.53
N LEU A 44 7.78 -15.45 6.74
CA LEU A 44 8.38 -16.60 6.06
C LEU A 44 9.47 -16.19 5.05
N THR A 45 9.29 -15.05 4.38
CA THR A 45 10.22 -14.55 3.35
C THR A 45 11.38 -13.72 3.91
N ARG A 46 11.40 -13.43 5.22
CA ARG A 46 12.39 -12.52 5.84
C ARG A 46 13.85 -12.94 5.65
N HIS A 47 14.11 -14.24 5.51
CA HIS A 47 15.46 -14.78 5.36
C HIS A 47 15.92 -14.89 3.90
N ARG A 48 15.02 -14.71 2.94
CA ARG A 48 15.31 -14.90 1.51
C ARG A 48 15.56 -13.58 0.76
N LEU A 49 14.97 -12.49 1.23
CA LEU A 49 14.99 -11.19 0.54
C LEU A 49 15.35 -10.07 1.52
N THR A 50 16.02 -9.04 1.00
CA THR A 50 16.31 -7.83 1.79
C THR A 50 15.03 -7.07 2.10
N THR A 51 15.02 -6.29 3.20
CA THR A 51 13.88 -5.43 3.58
C THR A 51 13.49 -4.50 2.44
N GLN A 52 14.47 -3.92 1.77
CA GLN A 52 14.29 -3.05 0.61
C GLN A 52 13.55 -3.74 -0.53
N THR A 53 13.98 -4.92 -0.93
CA THR A 53 13.35 -5.70 -2.02
C THR A 53 11.92 -6.09 -1.65
N ARG A 54 11.70 -6.56 -0.41
CA ARG A 54 10.38 -6.93 0.08
C ARG A 54 9.42 -5.75 0.08
N LEU A 55 9.88 -4.57 0.52
CA LEU A 55 9.08 -3.34 0.52
C LEU A 55 8.66 -2.96 -0.91
N ALA A 56 9.60 -2.98 -1.86
CA ALA A 56 9.31 -2.66 -3.26
C ALA A 56 8.31 -3.64 -3.88
N ILE A 57 8.52 -4.94 -3.70
CA ILE A 57 7.59 -5.97 -4.19
C ILE A 57 6.19 -5.77 -3.61
N THR A 58 6.09 -5.49 -2.30
CA THR A 58 4.80 -5.30 -1.65
C THR A 58 4.08 -4.06 -2.20
N LEU A 59 4.80 -2.96 -2.47
CA LEU A 59 4.23 -1.76 -3.09
C LEU A 59 3.71 -2.05 -4.51
N TRP A 60 4.44 -2.82 -5.30
CA TRP A 60 4.01 -3.20 -6.65
C TRP A 60 2.82 -4.17 -6.65
N ILE A 61 2.78 -5.11 -5.71
CA ILE A 61 1.61 -5.98 -5.50
C ILE A 61 0.38 -5.15 -5.14
N GLN A 62 0.51 -4.14 -4.29
CA GLN A 62 -0.58 -3.22 -3.99
C GLN A 62 -1.01 -2.41 -5.22
N ALA A 63 -0.07 -1.93 -6.04
CA ALA A 63 -0.40 -1.24 -7.29
C ALA A 63 -1.23 -2.13 -8.23
N LEU A 64 -0.84 -3.42 -8.36
CA LEU A 64 -1.61 -4.40 -9.12
C LEU A 64 -2.99 -4.65 -8.51
N GLY A 65 -3.11 -4.66 -7.17
CA GLY A 65 -4.39 -4.79 -6.48
C GLY A 65 -5.33 -3.63 -6.77
N VAL A 66 -4.83 -2.38 -6.71
CA VAL A 66 -5.63 -1.20 -7.05
C VAL A 66 -6.06 -1.25 -8.52
N LEU A 67 -5.15 -1.60 -9.41
CA LEU A 67 -5.42 -1.69 -10.84
C LEU A 67 -6.44 -2.79 -11.16
N SER A 68 -6.33 -3.96 -10.50
CA SER A 68 -7.26 -5.07 -10.73
C SER A 68 -8.70 -4.73 -10.34
N ALA A 69 -8.90 -3.98 -9.27
CA ALA A 69 -10.22 -3.53 -8.83
C ALA A 69 -10.92 -2.64 -9.88
N GLU A 70 -10.14 -1.97 -10.72
CA GLU A 70 -10.66 -1.07 -11.76
C GLU A 70 -10.79 -1.73 -13.12
N VAL A 71 -9.75 -2.47 -13.55
CA VAL A 71 -9.67 -3.01 -14.91
C VAL A 71 -10.39 -4.35 -15.06
N VAL A 72 -10.40 -5.18 -14.01
CA VAL A 72 -11.05 -6.50 -14.08
C VAL A 72 -12.53 -6.35 -13.76
N PRO A 73 -13.44 -6.72 -14.68
CA PRO A 73 -14.88 -6.57 -14.45
C PRO A 73 -15.39 -7.56 -13.39
N GLY A 74 -16.49 -7.18 -12.74
CA GLY A 74 -17.21 -8.06 -11.84
C GLY A 74 -16.61 -8.20 -10.44
N VAL A 75 -17.08 -9.20 -9.72
CA VAL A 75 -16.66 -9.51 -8.33
C VAL A 75 -15.18 -9.91 -8.27
N ALA A 76 -14.67 -10.55 -9.33
CA ALA A 76 -13.29 -11.02 -9.37
C ALA A 76 -12.27 -9.87 -9.25
N GLY A 77 -12.48 -8.74 -9.93
CA GLY A 77 -11.62 -7.58 -9.85
C GLY A 77 -11.57 -6.97 -8.45
N LEU A 78 -12.73 -6.80 -7.82
CA LEU A 78 -12.83 -6.30 -6.45
C LEU A 78 -12.23 -7.28 -5.43
N ALA A 79 -12.44 -8.59 -5.62
CA ALA A 79 -11.85 -9.61 -4.74
C ALA A 79 -10.31 -9.63 -4.84
N LEU A 80 -9.76 -9.58 -6.06
CA LEU A 80 -8.31 -9.46 -6.28
C LEU A 80 -7.78 -8.15 -5.69
N GLY A 81 -8.49 -7.05 -5.88
CA GLY A 81 -8.18 -5.78 -5.27
C GLY A 81 -8.09 -5.88 -3.75
N ALA A 82 -9.11 -6.48 -3.10
CA ALA A 82 -9.15 -6.67 -1.66
C ALA A 82 -8.01 -7.56 -1.16
N LEU A 83 -7.72 -8.66 -1.84
CA LEU A 83 -6.67 -9.61 -1.46
C LEU A 83 -5.28 -8.99 -1.59
N LEU A 84 -4.98 -8.36 -2.73
CA LEU A 84 -3.63 -7.83 -2.99
C LEU A 84 -3.35 -6.56 -2.19
N THR A 85 -4.32 -5.64 -2.08
CA THR A 85 -4.15 -4.42 -1.28
C THR A 85 -4.17 -4.72 0.22
N GLY A 86 -5.08 -5.58 0.68
CA GLY A 86 -5.15 -6.04 2.06
C GLY A 86 -3.88 -6.76 2.47
N GLY A 87 -3.41 -7.73 1.68
CA GLY A 87 -2.18 -8.49 1.95
C GLY A 87 -0.94 -7.62 2.05
N GLY A 88 -0.86 -6.54 1.28
CA GLY A 88 0.23 -5.57 1.35
C GLY A 88 0.12 -4.55 2.49
N PHE A 89 -1.07 -4.31 3.02
CA PHE A 89 -1.37 -3.19 3.91
C PHE A 89 -0.45 -3.09 5.13
N LEU A 90 -0.49 -4.06 6.01
CA LEU A 90 0.34 -4.07 7.22
C LEU A 90 1.82 -4.31 6.91
N CYS A 91 2.11 -5.08 5.86
CA CYS A 91 3.48 -5.34 5.43
C CYS A 91 4.22 -4.08 5.00
N VAL A 92 3.59 -3.18 4.24
CA VAL A 92 4.22 -1.92 3.81
C VAL A 92 4.59 -1.06 5.00
N VAL A 93 3.69 -0.90 5.97
CA VAL A 93 3.95 -0.09 7.18
C VAL A 93 5.14 -0.68 7.97
N GLN A 94 5.10 -1.98 8.23
CA GLN A 94 6.16 -2.67 8.97
C GLN A 94 7.51 -2.60 8.23
N LEU A 95 7.53 -2.90 6.94
CA LEU A 95 8.75 -2.91 6.14
C LEU A 95 9.32 -1.50 5.93
N ALA A 96 8.47 -0.49 5.79
CA ALA A 96 8.91 0.90 5.69
C ALA A 96 9.59 1.37 6.99
N LEU A 97 8.99 1.07 8.14
CA LEU A 97 9.59 1.38 9.44
C LEU A 97 10.90 0.60 9.69
N GLN A 98 10.95 -0.67 9.28
CA GLN A 98 12.16 -1.47 9.37
C GLN A 98 13.25 -0.92 8.46
N HIS A 99 12.94 -0.63 7.20
CA HIS A 99 13.88 -0.07 6.23
C HIS A 99 14.41 1.30 6.68
N GLY A 100 13.55 2.17 7.21
CA GLY A 100 13.96 3.45 7.78
C GLY A 100 14.95 3.31 8.93
N ARG A 101 14.75 2.32 9.81
CA ARG A 101 15.71 2.01 10.89
C ARG A 101 17.04 1.46 10.36
N GLU A 102 17.02 0.66 9.31
CA GLU A 102 18.23 0.13 8.66
C GLU A 102 19.04 1.23 7.97
N LEU A 103 18.37 2.23 7.38
CA LEU A 103 19.02 3.37 6.72
C LEU A 103 19.66 4.35 7.70
N ALA A 104 19.03 4.60 8.85
CA ALA A 104 19.49 5.58 9.83
C ALA A 104 19.42 5.02 11.26
N PRO A 105 20.31 4.06 11.65
CA PRO A 105 20.24 3.40 12.97
C PRO A 105 20.36 4.38 14.13
N ARG A 106 21.25 5.40 14.00
CA ARG A 106 21.45 6.44 15.02
C ARG A 106 20.26 7.38 15.20
N HIS A 107 19.40 7.50 14.19
CA HIS A 107 18.22 8.38 14.18
C HIS A 107 16.91 7.59 14.00
N ALA A 108 16.87 6.34 14.45
CA ALA A 108 15.75 5.43 14.22
C ALA A 108 14.41 6.00 14.73
N ARG A 109 14.41 6.69 15.87
CA ARG A 109 13.21 7.34 16.42
C ARG A 109 12.69 8.47 15.51
N TYR A 110 13.60 9.31 15.03
CA TYR A 110 13.27 10.40 14.11
C TYR A 110 12.73 9.87 12.78
N MET A 111 13.36 8.84 12.21
CA MET A 111 12.88 8.18 10.99
C MET A 111 11.50 7.56 11.17
N ALA A 112 11.24 6.93 12.32
CA ALA A 112 9.91 6.40 12.62
C ALA A 112 8.86 7.51 12.67
N GLY A 113 9.15 8.62 13.34
CA GLY A 113 8.26 9.79 13.39
C GLY A 113 7.99 10.36 12.00
N LEU A 114 9.04 10.56 11.19
CA LEU A 114 8.91 11.09 9.82
C LEU A 114 8.02 10.19 8.94
N LEU A 115 8.26 8.88 8.98
CA LEU A 115 7.49 7.90 8.23
C LEU A 115 6.02 7.85 8.69
N THR A 116 5.77 7.91 9.99
CA THR A 116 4.41 7.94 10.55
C THR A 116 3.69 9.23 10.18
N THR A 117 4.38 10.37 10.21
CA THR A 117 3.80 11.66 9.78
C THR A 117 3.47 11.64 8.29
N GLY A 118 4.39 11.16 7.44
CA GLY A 118 4.13 11.00 6.02
C GLY A 118 2.96 10.05 5.72
N TYR A 119 2.85 8.99 6.52
CA TYR A 119 1.71 8.07 6.47
C TYR A 119 0.40 8.78 6.81
N ALA A 120 0.36 9.53 7.91
CA ALA A 120 -0.84 10.27 8.35
C ALA A 120 -1.27 11.34 7.33
N ILE A 121 -0.31 12.08 6.75
CA ILE A 121 -0.58 13.02 5.67
C ILE A 121 -1.19 12.30 4.45
N GLY A 122 -0.63 11.15 4.08
CA GLY A 122 -1.16 10.34 2.99
C GLY A 122 -2.60 9.87 3.23
N GLN A 123 -2.95 9.55 4.48
CA GLN A 123 -4.31 9.17 4.86
C GLN A 123 -5.31 10.32 4.77
N LEU A 124 -4.90 11.56 5.04
CA LEU A 124 -5.72 12.76 4.87
C LEU A 124 -5.89 13.13 3.40
N VAL A 125 -4.79 13.17 2.67
CA VAL A 125 -4.77 13.61 1.25
C VAL A 125 -5.56 12.65 0.36
N GLY A 126 -5.54 11.34 0.64
CA GLY A 126 -6.27 10.34 -0.14
C GLY A 126 -7.77 10.63 -0.27
N PRO A 127 -8.52 10.63 0.83
CA PRO A 127 -9.96 10.94 0.81
C PRO A 127 -10.28 12.32 0.26
N MET A 128 -9.43 13.35 0.55
CA MET A 128 -9.63 14.70 0.00
C MET A 128 -9.54 14.72 -1.52
N LEU A 129 -8.53 14.07 -2.11
CA LEU A 129 -8.39 13.96 -3.57
C LEU A 129 -9.55 13.18 -4.18
N SER A 130 -10.04 12.13 -3.50
CA SER A 130 -11.20 11.38 -3.96
C SER A 130 -12.47 12.21 -3.96
N ALA A 131 -12.71 12.98 -2.88
CA ALA A 131 -13.84 13.88 -2.79
C ALA A 131 -13.79 14.95 -3.88
N LEU A 132 -12.60 15.53 -4.11
CA LEU A 132 -12.39 16.52 -5.17
C LEU A 132 -12.62 15.92 -6.56
N SER A 133 -12.06 14.74 -6.84
CA SER A 133 -12.26 14.06 -8.11
C SER A 133 -13.73 13.77 -8.37
N THR A 134 -14.44 13.25 -7.37
CA THR A 134 -15.87 12.96 -7.48
C THR A 134 -16.69 14.23 -7.69
N ALA A 135 -16.35 15.33 -7.01
CA ALA A 135 -17.03 16.61 -7.17
C ALA A 135 -16.82 17.22 -8.57
N MET A 136 -15.62 17.06 -9.16
CA MET A 136 -15.28 17.65 -10.45
C MET A 136 -15.65 16.76 -11.66
N THR A 137 -15.49 15.45 -11.53
CA THR A 137 -15.59 14.51 -12.65
C THR A 137 -16.71 13.48 -12.50
N HIS A 138 -17.36 13.41 -11.31
CA HIS A 138 -18.30 12.37 -10.93
C HIS A 138 -17.73 10.94 -11.04
N ARG A 139 -16.38 10.81 -11.03
CA ARG A 139 -15.66 9.55 -11.20
C ARG A 139 -14.53 9.40 -10.18
N LEU A 140 -14.24 8.17 -9.78
CA LEU A 140 -13.13 7.81 -8.89
C LEU A 140 -11.89 7.34 -9.65
N GLU A 141 -12.05 6.90 -10.91
CA GLU A 141 -10.99 6.30 -11.70
C GLU A 141 -9.71 7.15 -11.79
N PRO A 142 -9.78 8.50 -11.99
CA PRO A 142 -8.56 9.31 -12.09
C PRO A 142 -7.68 9.22 -10.85
N VAL A 143 -8.29 9.21 -9.67
CA VAL A 143 -7.55 9.14 -8.39
C VAL A 143 -6.97 7.75 -8.16
N LEU A 144 -7.65 6.69 -8.60
CA LEU A 144 -7.13 5.33 -8.51
C LEU A 144 -5.88 5.16 -9.40
N TYR A 145 -5.87 5.72 -10.61
CA TYR A 145 -4.65 5.71 -11.46
C TYR A 145 -3.50 6.52 -10.84
N VAL A 146 -3.78 7.65 -10.21
CA VAL A 146 -2.77 8.41 -9.44
C VAL A 146 -2.22 7.56 -8.29
N ALA A 147 -3.07 6.80 -7.58
CA ALA A 147 -2.64 5.89 -6.54
C ALA A 147 -1.73 4.77 -7.07
N VAL A 148 -2.09 4.16 -8.20
CA VAL A 148 -1.25 3.16 -8.89
C VAL A 148 0.12 3.74 -9.24
N ALA A 149 0.13 4.91 -9.90
CA ALA A 149 1.38 5.57 -10.28
C ALA A 149 2.26 5.89 -9.05
N ALA A 150 1.66 6.41 -7.97
CA ALA A 150 2.37 6.69 -6.73
C ALA A 150 2.99 5.44 -6.10
N LEU A 151 2.28 4.30 -6.10
CA LEU A 151 2.80 3.03 -5.58
C LEU A 151 3.94 2.48 -6.44
N LEU A 152 3.82 2.56 -7.78
CA LEU A 152 4.87 2.12 -8.71
C LEU A 152 6.14 2.97 -8.54
N VAL A 153 5.99 4.29 -8.49
CA VAL A 153 7.10 5.23 -8.28
C VAL A 153 7.74 5.00 -6.90
N ALA A 154 6.94 4.84 -5.83
CA ALA A 154 7.47 4.56 -4.50
C ALA A 154 8.29 3.27 -4.49
N GLY A 155 7.81 2.19 -5.11
CA GLY A 155 8.55 0.93 -5.24
C GLY A 155 9.87 1.11 -6.00
N ALA A 156 9.85 1.86 -7.10
CA ALA A 156 11.05 2.17 -7.90
C ALA A 156 12.06 3.01 -7.11
N LEU A 157 11.62 4.02 -6.37
CA LEU A 157 12.48 4.84 -5.50
C LEU A 157 13.12 4.00 -4.40
N VAL A 158 12.36 3.10 -3.77
CA VAL A 158 12.88 2.19 -2.76
C VAL A 158 14.00 1.32 -3.34
N VAL A 159 13.83 0.71 -4.50
CA VAL A 159 14.87 -0.12 -5.15
C VAL A 159 16.12 0.69 -5.48
N ASN A 160 15.95 1.92 -5.94
CA ASN A 160 17.06 2.78 -6.34
C ASN A 160 17.78 3.46 -5.16
N THR A 161 17.28 3.34 -3.93
CA THR A 161 17.94 3.92 -2.74
C THR A 161 19.16 3.09 -2.38
N PRO A 162 20.40 3.65 -2.39
CA PRO A 162 21.63 2.91 -2.15
C PRO A 162 21.82 2.58 -0.66
N ALA A 163 21.08 1.62 -0.15
CA ALA A 163 21.07 1.22 1.27
C ALA A 163 22.46 0.84 1.81
N ARG A 164 23.33 0.24 0.98
CA ARG A 164 24.69 -0.15 1.39
C ARG A 164 25.70 1.00 1.49
N ARG A 165 25.57 2.06 0.66
CA ARG A 165 26.58 3.14 0.63
C ARG A 165 26.48 4.08 1.83
N LEU A 166 25.29 4.26 2.39
CA LEU A 166 25.09 5.12 3.58
C LEU A 166 25.60 4.43 4.85
N ALA A 167 25.38 3.14 5.03
CA ALA A 167 25.87 2.37 6.16
C ALA A 167 27.42 2.33 6.21
N GLN A 168 28.08 2.19 5.07
CA GLN A 168 29.56 2.24 5.00
C GLN A 168 30.14 3.62 5.32
N LYS A 169 29.53 4.71 4.84
CA LYS A 169 29.99 6.07 5.18
C LYS A 169 29.82 6.42 6.66
N THR A 170 28.84 5.84 7.32
CA THR A 170 28.59 6.09 8.75
C THR A 170 29.47 5.22 9.65
N ALA A 171 29.96 4.08 9.16
CA ALA A 171 30.93 3.23 9.87
C ALA A 171 32.37 3.75 9.81
N MET A 172 32.71 4.63 8.84
CA MET A 172 34.03 5.24 8.68
C MET A 172 34.18 6.62 9.36
N ARG A 173 33.15 7.12 10.02
CA ARG A 173 33.18 8.33 10.85
C ARG A 173 32.84 8.00 12.32
#